data_b132ebd92aae036eadfa6246b713455c
#
_entry.id   b132ebd92aae036eadfa6246b713455c
#
_cell.length_a   1.000
_cell.length_b   1.000
_cell.length_c   1.000
_cell.angle_alpha   90.00
_cell.angle_beta   90.00
_cell.angle_gamma   90.00
#
_symmetry.space_group_name_H-M   'P 1'
#
loop_
_entity.id
_entity.type
_entity.pdbx_description
1 polymer ?
#
loop_
_entity_poly.entity_id
_entity_poly.type
_entity_poly.pdbx_seq_one_letter_code
_entity_poly.pdbx_strand_id
1 'polypeptide(L)'
;MNGKVHVMDHPLVAHKLTIMRDKHTSVKDFRELVSEIGMLITYEATRDLPLTVREVETPICKTTAPTLKGKKFAVVPILRAGLGLVDGVLRMVPSARVGHIGMYRDEETLEPHVYFCKMPKDIADRDIMIVDPMLATGGSAEAAISEMKKRGCKNIKLMVLLAAPEGIERLQKSHPDVDIYCGAVDDHLNENGYIVPGLGDAGDRIFGTK
;
A
#
# COMPACT_ATOMS: atom_id res chain seq x y z
N MET A 1 7.87 -3.47 -18.80
CA MET A 1 7.81 -2.01 -18.52
C MET A 1 8.47 -1.81 -17.18
N ASN A 2 9.27 -0.75 -17.02
CA ASN A 2 9.83 -0.46 -15.70
C ASN A 2 8.74 0.18 -14.85
N GLY A 3 8.61 -0.28 -13.60
CA GLY A 3 7.70 0.27 -12.60
C GLY A 3 8.00 1.74 -12.33
N LYS A 4 6.96 2.50 -12.07
CA LYS A 4 7.03 3.95 -11.84
C LYS A 4 6.80 4.28 -10.38
N VAL A 5 7.35 5.41 -9.95
CA VAL A 5 7.01 6.02 -8.66
C VAL A 5 5.95 7.10 -8.91
N HIS A 6 4.78 6.89 -8.33
CA HIS A 6 3.64 7.80 -8.40
C HIS A 6 3.51 8.52 -7.05
N VAL A 7 3.99 9.76 -7.01
CA VAL A 7 3.84 10.63 -5.85
C VAL A 7 2.51 11.37 -5.97
N MET A 8 1.71 11.38 -4.91
CA MET A 8 0.39 12.03 -4.91
C MET A 8 0.53 13.55 -4.89
N ASP A 9 0.35 14.18 -6.03
CA ASP A 9 0.30 15.63 -6.18
C ASP A 9 -1.14 16.13 -6.02
N HIS A 10 -1.64 16.09 -4.77
CA HIS A 10 -2.99 16.52 -4.45
C HIS A 10 -3.03 17.29 -3.12
N PRO A 11 -3.63 18.51 -3.07
CA PRO A 11 -3.66 19.35 -1.87
C PRO A 11 -4.23 18.65 -0.63
N LEU A 12 -5.26 17.81 -0.78
CA LEU A 12 -5.83 17.06 0.35
C LEU A 12 -4.84 16.03 0.91
N VAL A 13 -4.04 15.37 0.08
CA VAL A 13 -3.02 14.43 0.56
C VAL A 13 -1.94 15.19 1.31
N ALA A 14 -1.42 16.28 0.75
CA ALA A 14 -0.41 17.12 1.40
C ALA A 14 -0.90 17.67 2.75
N HIS A 15 -2.14 18.19 2.80
CA HIS A 15 -2.76 18.68 4.03
C HIS A 15 -2.86 17.60 5.11
N LYS A 16 -3.38 16.42 4.75
CA LYS A 16 -3.54 15.29 5.67
C LYS A 16 -2.20 14.76 6.18
N LEU A 17 -1.19 14.67 5.31
CA LEU A 17 0.16 14.31 5.70
C LEU A 17 0.75 15.32 6.69
N THR A 18 0.52 16.62 6.50
CA THR A 18 0.97 17.65 7.44
C THR A 18 0.41 17.41 8.84
N ILE A 19 -0.89 17.10 8.96
CA ILE A 19 -1.50 16.77 10.26
C ILE A 19 -0.92 15.48 10.84
N MET A 20 -0.71 14.45 10.00
CA MET A 20 -0.11 13.19 10.45
C MET A 20 1.31 13.34 10.99
N ARG A 21 2.10 14.27 10.43
CA ARG A 21 3.49 14.52 10.85
C ARG A 21 3.56 15.13 12.24
N ASP A 22 2.54 15.88 12.67
CA ASP A 22 2.53 16.50 13.99
C ASP A 22 2.56 15.41 15.08
N LYS A 23 3.55 15.50 15.97
CA LYS A 23 3.73 14.59 17.10
C LYS A 23 2.55 14.60 18.11
N HIS A 24 1.75 15.67 18.09
CA HIS A 24 0.59 15.81 18.95
C HIS A 24 -0.71 15.24 18.36
N THR A 25 -0.69 14.79 17.11
CA THR A 25 -1.84 14.12 16.50
C THR A 25 -2.20 12.87 17.28
N SER A 26 -3.45 12.82 17.74
CA SER A 26 -3.95 11.72 18.57
C SER A 26 -3.92 10.37 17.80
N VAL A 27 -3.86 9.26 18.53
CA VAL A 27 -3.95 7.91 17.94
C VAL A 27 -5.20 7.75 17.08
N LYS A 28 -6.34 8.31 17.54
CA LYS A 28 -7.60 8.29 16.80
C LYS A 28 -7.47 9.02 15.47
N ASP A 29 -7.04 10.29 15.51
CA ASP A 29 -6.95 11.13 14.32
C ASP A 29 -5.89 10.59 13.35
N PHE A 30 -4.76 10.09 13.88
CA PHE A 30 -3.73 9.45 13.07
C PHE A 30 -4.27 8.25 12.30
N ARG A 31 -5.05 7.39 12.94
CA ARG A 31 -5.66 6.20 12.33
C ARG A 31 -6.69 6.57 11.26
N GLU A 32 -7.51 7.59 11.51
CA GLU A 32 -8.46 8.11 10.53
C GLU A 32 -7.72 8.66 9.30
N LEU A 33 -6.67 9.46 9.50
CA LEU A 33 -5.86 10.01 8.42
C LEU A 33 -5.16 8.93 7.59
N VAL A 34 -4.64 7.86 8.23
CA VAL A 34 -4.07 6.70 7.50
C VAL A 34 -5.10 6.09 6.55
N SER A 35 -6.32 5.87 7.04
CA SER A 35 -7.41 5.31 6.22
C SER A 35 -7.82 6.26 5.08
N GLU A 36 -7.94 7.56 5.36
CA GLU A 36 -8.33 8.57 4.37
C GLU A 36 -7.28 8.74 3.26
N ILE A 37 -5.99 8.84 3.61
CA ILE A 37 -4.91 8.93 2.62
C ILE A 37 -4.81 7.61 1.84
N GLY A 38 -4.94 6.46 2.53
CA GLY A 38 -5.00 5.15 1.90
C GLY A 38 -6.11 5.05 0.84
N MET A 39 -7.28 5.62 1.12
CA MET A 39 -8.39 5.70 0.16
C MET A 39 -8.03 6.56 -1.06
N LEU A 40 -7.43 7.75 -0.86
CA LEU A 40 -7.04 8.64 -1.94
C LEU A 40 -5.95 8.02 -2.84
N ILE A 41 -4.94 7.37 -2.25
CA ILE A 41 -3.91 6.67 -3.01
C ILE A 41 -4.51 5.47 -3.77
N THR A 42 -5.44 4.74 -3.16
CA THR A 42 -6.13 3.61 -3.81
C THR A 42 -6.90 4.07 -5.05
N TYR A 43 -7.58 5.22 -4.97
CA TYR A 43 -8.28 5.79 -6.12
C TYR A 43 -7.34 5.97 -7.31
N GLU A 44 -6.14 6.52 -7.08
CA GLU A 44 -5.15 6.71 -8.14
C GLU A 44 -4.53 5.39 -8.60
N ALA A 45 -4.18 4.52 -7.68
CA ALA A 45 -3.53 3.23 -7.97
C ALA A 45 -4.45 2.24 -8.71
N THR A 46 -5.77 2.49 -8.73
CA THR A 46 -6.76 1.66 -9.44
C THR A 46 -7.20 2.26 -10.78
N ARG A 47 -6.58 3.36 -11.23
CA ARG A 47 -6.94 4.07 -12.46
C ARG A 47 -6.84 3.21 -13.72
N ASP A 48 -5.96 2.23 -13.75
CA ASP A 48 -5.67 1.33 -14.86
C ASP A 48 -6.43 0.01 -14.81
N LEU A 49 -7.37 -0.17 -13.86
CA LEU A 49 -8.15 -1.40 -13.78
C LEU A 49 -8.97 -1.61 -15.07
N PRO A 50 -8.92 -2.81 -15.65
CA PRO A 50 -9.59 -3.08 -16.91
C PRO A 50 -11.11 -3.05 -16.76
N LEU A 51 -11.78 -2.46 -17.75
CA LEU A 51 -13.23 -2.41 -17.84
C LEU A 51 -13.76 -3.45 -18.84
N THR A 52 -14.99 -3.85 -18.63
CA THR A 52 -15.83 -4.60 -19.57
C THR A 52 -17.20 -3.96 -19.62
N VAL A 53 -18.05 -4.38 -20.56
CA VAL A 53 -19.44 -3.92 -20.64
C VAL A 53 -20.38 -4.94 -20.00
N ARG A 54 -21.44 -4.44 -19.38
CA ARG A 54 -22.51 -5.23 -18.79
C ARG A 54 -23.87 -4.66 -19.22
N GLU A 55 -24.81 -5.53 -19.57
CA GLU A 55 -26.21 -5.14 -19.73
C GLU A 55 -26.80 -4.78 -18.36
N VAL A 56 -27.46 -3.65 -18.29
CA VAL A 56 -28.17 -3.15 -17.11
C VAL A 56 -29.54 -2.62 -17.51
N GLU A 57 -30.50 -2.73 -16.63
CA GLU A 57 -31.82 -2.13 -16.78
C GLU A 57 -31.92 -0.97 -15.79
N THR A 58 -32.04 0.24 -16.36
CA THR A 58 -32.29 1.45 -15.58
C THR A 58 -33.81 1.60 -15.35
N PRO A 59 -34.24 2.51 -14.49
CA PRO A 59 -35.65 2.81 -14.34
C PRO A 59 -36.33 3.29 -15.65
N ILE A 60 -35.54 3.65 -16.67
CA ILE A 60 -36.06 4.21 -17.95
C ILE A 60 -35.95 3.21 -19.09
N CYS A 61 -34.81 2.53 -19.26
CA CYS A 61 -34.57 1.62 -20.40
C CYS A 61 -33.47 0.62 -20.13
N LYS A 62 -33.38 -0.43 -20.97
CA LYS A 62 -32.20 -1.32 -21.07
C LYS A 62 -31.08 -0.61 -21.80
N THR A 63 -29.87 -0.78 -21.28
CA THR A 63 -28.63 -0.22 -21.85
C THR A 63 -27.42 -1.08 -21.49
N THR A 64 -26.27 -0.73 -22.06
CA THR A 64 -24.97 -1.32 -21.66
C THR A 64 -24.13 -0.26 -20.95
N ALA A 65 -23.44 -0.66 -19.88
CA ALA A 65 -22.60 0.24 -19.09
C ALA A 65 -21.25 -0.40 -18.75
N PRO A 66 -20.17 0.41 -18.55
CA PRO A 66 -18.87 -0.12 -18.15
C PRO A 66 -18.91 -0.65 -16.71
N THR A 67 -18.20 -1.75 -16.49
CA THR A 67 -17.97 -2.34 -15.16
C THR A 67 -16.56 -2.89 -15.09
N LEU A 68 -16.02 -3.07 -13.88
CA LEU A 68 -14.71 -3.68 -13.72
C LEU A 68 -14.69 -5.10 -14.30
N LYS A 69 -13.65 -5.41 -15.07
CA LYS A 69 -13.44 -6.74 -15.64
C LYS A 69 -12.98 -7.72 -14.57
N GLY A 70 -13.87 -8.63 -14.17
CA GLY A 70 -13.56 -9.68 -13.19
C GLY A 70 -13.57 -9.21 -11.74
N LYS A 71 -13.22 -10.11 -10.82
CA LYS A 71 -13.16 -9.87 -9.37
C LYS A 71 -11.73 -10.13 -8.90
N LYS A 72 -10.76 -9.35 -9.38
CA LYS A 72 -9.36 -9.76 -9.30
C LYS A 72 -8.47 -8.86 -8.46
N PHE A 73 -9.02 -8.09 -7.53
CA PHE A 73 -8.21 -7.22 -6.68
C PHE A 73 -7.98 -7.86 -5.30
N ALA A 74 -6.76 -7.78 -4.79
CA ALA A 74 -6.43 -8.16 -3.42
C ALA A 74 -5.50 -7.14 -2.78
N VAL A 75 -5.76 -6.83 -1.51
CA VAL A 75 -4.88 -6.02 -0.66
C VAL A 75 -4.11 -6.93 0.30
N VAL A 76 -2.82 -6.66 0.43
CA VAL A 76 -1.90 -7.45 1.26
C VAL A 76 -1.15 -6.52 2.20
N PRO A 77 -1.65 -6.27 3.42
CA PRO A 77 -0.93 -5.50 4.41
C PRO A 77 0.31 -6.26 4.91
N ILE A 78 1.41 -5.52 5.04
CA ILE A 78 2.56 -5.97 5.81
C ILE A 78 2.24 -5.73 7.29
N LEU A 79 2.12 -6.81 8.05
CA LEU A 79 1.78 -6.73 9.47
C LEU A 79 2.93 -6.11 10.26
N ARG A 80 2.65 -5.31 11.26
CA ARG A 80 1.35 -4.85 11.78
C ARG A 80 0.84 -3.58 11.10
N ALA A 81 1.73 -2.62 10.79
CA ALA A 81 1.39 -1.24 10.42
C ALA A 81 0.53 -1.13 9.15
N GLY A 82 0.73 -2.01 8.17
CA GLY A 82 -0.06 -2.05 6.95
C GLY A 82 -1.57 -2.26 7.17
N LEU A 83 -1.99 -2.82 8.31
CA LEU A 83 -3.41 -2.98 8.64
C LEU A 83 -4.17 -1.65 8.65
N GLY A 84 -3.52 -0.55 9.02
CA GLY A 84 -4.15 0.77 9.04
C GLY A 84 -4.65 1.24 7.68
N LEU A 85 -4.07 0.75 6.59
CA LEU A 85 -4.44 1.13 5.22
C LEU A 85 -5.59 0.29 4.64
N VAL A 86 -5.86 -0.90 5.21
CA VAL A 86 -6.81 -1.87 4.65
C VAL A 86 -8.22 -1.30 4.53
N ASP A 87 -8.70 -0.61 5.55
CA ASP A 87 -10.05 -0.03 5.55
C ASP A 87 -10.23 1.01 4.44
N GLY A 88 -9.21 1.84 4.20
CA GLY A 88 -9.21 2.80 3.10
C GLY A 88 -9.32 2.11 1.73
N VAL A 89 -8.56 1.03 1.52
CA VAL A 89 -8.63 0.22 0.30
C VAL A 89 -10.01 -0.44 0.14
N LEU A 90 -10.55 -1.03 1.19
CA LEU A 90 -11.84 -1.73 1.13
C LEU A 90 -13.02 -0.78 0.93
N ARG A 91 -12.93 0.48 1.38
CA ARG A 91 -13.94 1.51 1.08
C ARG A 91 -13.99 1.85 -0.40
N MET A 92 -12.83 1.84 -1.09
CA MET A 92 -12.75 2.09 -2.54
C MET A 92 -13.07 0.85 -3.36
N VAL A 93 -12.63 -0.33 -2.93
CA VAL A 93 -12.84 -1.62 -3.62
C VAL A 93 -13.41 -2.65 -2.64
N PRO A 94 -14.73 -2.57 -2.31
CA PRO A 94 -15.34 -3.43 -1.29
C PRO A 94 -15.27 -4.93 -1.62
N SER A 95 -15.10 -5.29 -2.88
CA SER A 95 -14.96 -6.68 -3.34
C SER A 95 -13.54 -7.21 -3.27
N ALA A 96 -12.56 -6.41 -2.85
CA ALA A 96 -11.17 -6.83 -2.70
C ALA A 96 -11.05 -7.99 -1.70
N ARG A 97 -10.17 -8.94 -2.01
CA ARG A 97 -9.79 -9.96 -1.03
C ARG A 97 -8.64 -9.43 -0.18
N VAL A 98 -8.54 -9.91 1.06
CA VAL A 98 -7.47 -9.52 1.96
C VAL A 98 -6.57 -10.73 2.20
N GLY A 99 -5.29 -10.59 1.87
CA GLY A 99 -4.23 -11.49 2.32
C GLY A 99 -3.46 -10.81 3.46
N HIS A 100 -2.68 -11.55 4.23
CA HIS A 100 -1.85 -10.98 5.29
C HIS A 100 -0.46 -11.58 5.21
N ILE A 101 0.56 -10.71 5.31
CA ILE A 101 1.94 -11.14 5.43
C ILE A 101 2.57 -10.49 6.67
N GLY A 102 3.08 -11.34 7.56
CA GLY A 102 3.79 -10.92 8.77
C GLY A 102 5.28 -11.15 8.62
N MET A 103 6.05 -10.11 8.93
CA MET A 103 7.50 -10.16 8.87
C MET A 103 8.10 -9.55 10.13
N TYR A 104 9.25 -10.05 10.53
CA TYR A 104 10.12 -9.39 11.48
C TYR A 104 11.52 -9.26 10.87
N ARG A 105 12.27 -8.32 11.38
CA ARG A 105 13.68 -8.18 11.02
C ARG A 105 14.48 -8.98 12.03
N ASP A 106 15.31 -9.88 11.55
CA ASP A 106 16.27 -10.61 12.39
C ASP A 106 17.22 -9.61 13.05
N GLU A 107 17.46 -9.76 14.35
CA GLU A 107 18.26 -8.80 15.13
C GLU A 107 19.76 -8.88 14.80
N GLU A 108 20.25 -10.04 14.36
CA GLU A 108 21.65 -10.26 14.03
C GLU A 108 21.95 -9.99 12.55
N THR A 109 21.14 -10.55 11.64
CA THR A 109 21.38 -10.44 10.20
C THR A 109 20.71 -9.23 9.56
N LEU A 110 19.77 -8.60 10.26
CA LEU A 110 18.90 -7.52 9.77
C LEU A 110 18.06 -7.90 8.54
N GLU A 111 17.99 -9.19 8.21
CA GLU A 111 17.19 -9.70 7.10
C GLU A 111 15.71 -9.82 7.49
N PRO A 112 14.78 -9.55 6.56
CA PRO A 112 13.37 -9.73 6.80
C PRO A 112 12.98 -11.22 6.72
N HIS A 113 12.41 -11.75 7.80
CA HIS A 113 11.87 -13.10 7.88
C HIS A 113 10.34 -13.09 7.89
N VAL A 114 9.74 -13.91 6.99
CA VAL A 114 8.29 -14.12 6.95
C VAL A 114 7.90 -15.14 8.00
N TYR A 115 7.18 -14.72 9.05
CA TYR A 115 6.65 -15.62 10.09
C TYR A 115 5.19 -16.01 9.87
N PHE A 116 4.47 -15.24 9.04
CA PHE A 116 3.06 -15.47 8.74
C PHE A 116 2.73 -15.04 7.31
N CYS A 117 2.06 -15.93 6.58
CA CYS A 117 1.59 -15.59 5.24
C CYS A 117 0.31 -16.38 4.93
N LYS A 118 -0.84 -15.68 4.93
CA LYS A 118 -2.12 -16.27 4.59
C LYS A 118 -2.78 -15.48 3.47
N MET A 119 -2.98 -16.15 2.34
CA MET A 119 -3.48 -15.53 1.11
C MET A 119 -4.77 -16.18 0.63
N PRO A 120 -5.60 -15.46 -0.14
CA PRO A 120 -6.67 -16.07 -0.92
C PRO A 120 -6.13 -17.19 -1.82
N LYS A 121 -6.91 -18.25 -2.01
CA LYS A 121 -6.48 -19.42 -2.83
C LYS A 121 -6.14 -19.06 -4.26
N ASP A 122 -6.79 -18.04 -4.81
CA ASP A 122 -6.66 -17.53 -6.17
C ASP A 122 -5.77 -16.28 -6.27
N ILE A 123 -4.84 -16.09 -5.33
CA ILE A 123 -4.02 -14.89 -5.23
C ILE A 123 -3.20 -14.63 -6.50
N ALA A 124 -2.72 -15.67 -7.17
CA ALA A 124 -1.93 -15.58 -8.40
C ALA A 124 -2.71 -14.97 -9.59
N ASP A 125 -4.05 -15.04 -9.56
CA ASP A 125 -4.94 -14.52 -10.60
C ASP A 125 -5.42 -13.09 -10.32
N ARG A 126 -4.92 -12.43 -9.24
CA ARG A 126 -5.38 -11.13 -8.78
C ARG A 126 -4.36 -10.03 -9.04
N ASP A 127 -4.86 -8.84 -9.22
CA ASP A 127 -4.06 -7.61 -9.10
C ASP A 127 -3.81 -7.35 -7.62
N ILE A 128 -2.53 -7.27 -7.25
CA ILE A 128 -2.10 -7.21 -5.85
C ILE A 128 -1.70 -5.79 -5.48
N MET A 129 -2.25 -5.30 -4.39
CA MET A 129 -1.75 -4.09 -3.73
C MET A 129 -1.17 -4.46 -2.38
N ILE A 130 0.16 -4.46 -2.29
CA ILE A 130 0.86 -4.56 -1.01
C ILE A 130 0.78 -3.18 -0.35
N VAL A 131 0.45 -3.15 0.94
CA VAL A 131 0.31 -1.90 1.67
C VAL A 131 1.15 -1.89 2.94
N ASP A 132 1.92 -0.81 3.12
CA ASP A 132 2.70 -0.51 4.31
C ASP A 132 2.74 1.02 4.46
N PRO A 133 2.60 1.61 5.65
CA PRO A 133 2.70 3.06 5.79
C PRO A 133 4.03 3.66 5.36
N MET A 134 5.13 2.93 5.52
CA MET A 134 6.48 3.49 5.38
C MET A 134 7.35 2.64 4.45
N LEU A 135 7.87 3.26 3.39
CA LEU A 135 8.95 2.69 2.58
C LEU A 135 10.27 3.34 3.01
N ALA A 136 10.86 2.84 4.09
CA ALA A 136 12.13 3.33 4.62
C ALA A 136 13.33 2.66 3.92
N THR A 137 13.87 1.58 4.47
CA THR A 137 15.01 0.84 3.86
C THR A 137 14.58 -0.07 2.71
N GLY A 138 13.29 -0.31 2.52
CA GLY A 138 12.74 -1.16 1.47
C GLY A 138 12.78 -2.67 1.75
N GLY A 139 13.43 -3.13 2.80
CA GLY A 139 13.63 -4.57 3.04
C GLY A 139 12.33 -5.37 3.20
N SER A 140 11.39 -4.89 4.01
CA SER A 140 10.08 -5.55 4.20
C SER A 140 9.26 -5.57 2.91
N ALA A 141 9.23 -4.45 2.18
CA ALA A 141 8.51 -4.36 0.92
C ALA A 141 9.11 -5.30 -0.14
N GLU A 142 10.44 -5.36 -0.27
CA GLU A 142 11.15 -6.27 -1.16
C GLU A 142 10.84 -7.74 -0.85
N ALA A 143 10.89 -8.13 0.43
CA ALA A 143 10.57 -9.48 0.84
C ALA A 143 9.10 -9.85 0.59
N ALA A 144 8.16 -8.91 0.84
CA ALA A 144 6.74 -9.10 0.56
C ALA A 144 6.47 -9.29 -0.93
N ILE A 145 7.05 -8.45 -1.77
CA ILE A 145 6.93 -8.55 -3.23
C ILE A 145 7.52 -9.88 -3.73
N SER A 146 8.70 -10.25 -3.24
CA SER A 146 9.35 -11.53 -3.56
C SER A 146 8.46 -12.71 -3.20
N GLU A 147 7.84 -12.70 -2.03
CA GLU A 147 6.91 -13.75 -1.59
C GLU A 147 5.66 -13.83 -2.47
N MET A 148 5.10 -12.69 -2.90
CA MET A 148 3.97 -12.69 -3.83
C MET A 148 4.37 -13.22 -5.21
N LYS A 149 5.55 -12.86 -5.72
CA LYS A 149 6.08 -13.39 -6.99
C LYS A 149 6.32 -14.92 -6.94
N LYS A 150 6.85 -15.44 -5.82
CA LYS A 150 6.97 -16.90 -5.59
C LYS A 150 5.63 -17.62 -5.67
N ARG A 151 4.53 -16.95 -5.30
CA ARG A 151 3.16 -17.48 -5.40
C ARG A 151 2.52 -17.31 -6.78
N GLY A 152 3.28 -16.82 -7.77
CA GLY A 152 2.83 -16.64 -9.13
C GLY A 152 2.09 -15.35 -9.43
N CYS A 153 2.05 -14.39 -8.48
CA CYS A 153 1.45 -13.07 -8.70
C CYS A 153 2.26 -12.28 -9.73
N LYS A 154 1.58 -11.64 -10.68
CA LYS A 154 2.21 -10.93 -11.80
C LYS A 154 2.03 -9.43 -11.72
N ASN A 155 0.82 -8.98 -11.37
CA ASN A 155 0.47 -7.56 -11.29
C ASN A 155 0.53 -7.13 -9.82
N ILE A 156 1.66 -6.56 -9.42
CA ILE A 156 1.90 -6.13 -8.04
C ILE A 156 2.16 -4.64 -8.03
N LYS A 157 1.48 -3.92 -7.14
CA LYS A 157 1.71 -2.53 -6.80
C LYS A 157 2.03 -2.43 -5.31
N LEU A 158 2.86 -1.45 -4.95
CA LEU A 158 3.12 -1.09 -3.56
C LEU A 158 2.46 0.25 -3.25
N MET A 159 1.75 0.34 -2.14
CA MET A 159 1.17 1.59 -1.64
C MET A 159 1.73 1.91 -0.26
N VAL A 160 2.26 3.13 -0.12
CA VAL A 160 2.83 3.64 1.13
C VAL A 160 2.37 5.08 1.39
N LEU A 161 2.40 5.53 2.64
CA LEU A 161 2.12 6.93 2.97
C LEU A 161 3.36 7.80 2.71
N LEU A 162 4.52 7.37 3.20
CA LEU A 162 5.81 8.04 2.99
C LEU A 162 6.85 7.07 2.45
N ALA A 163 7.70 7.59 1.58
CA ALA A 163 8.85 6.86 1.05
C ALA A 163 10.14 7.65 1.27
N ALA A 164 11.25 6.94 1.46
CA ALA A 164 12.60 7.49 1.37
C ALA A 164 13.22 7.13 0.02
N PRO A 165 14.12 7.96 -0.52
CA PRO A 165 14.83 7.67 -1.77
C PRO A 165 15.55 6.32 -1.75
N GLU A 166 16.16 5.96 -0.62
CA GLU A 166 16.90 4.69 -0.42
C GLU A 166 15.99 3.47 -0.59
N GLY A 167 14.77 3.52 -0.04
CA GLY A 167 13.80 2.45 -0.19
C GLY A 167 13.27 2.32 -1.62
N ILE A 168 13.04 3.45 -2.27
CA ILE A 168 12.63 3.49 -3.68
C ILE A 168 13.72 2.88 -4.57
N GLU A 169 14.98 3.33 -4.42
CA GLU A 169 16.11 2.83 -5.19
C GLU A 169 16.29 1.32 -5.02
N ARG A 170 16.20 0.83 -3.78
CA ARG A 170 16.27 -0.60 -3.49
C ARG A 170 15.21 -1.39 -4.24
N LEU A 171 13.95 -0.95 -4.20
CA LEU A 171 12.85 -1.63 -4.88
C LEU A 171 12.94 -1.55 -6.39
N GLN A 172 13.33 -0.40 -6.95
CA GLN A 172 13.53 -0.27 -8.40
C GLN A 172 14.65 -1.18 -8.92
N LYS A 173 15.62 -1.50 -8.06
CA LYS A 173 16.74 -2.41 -8.38
C LYS A 173 16.33 -3.88 -8.30
N SER A 174 15.59 -4.28 -7.26
CA SER A 174 15.19 -5.66 -7.01
C SER A 174 13.89 -6.05 -7.73
N HIS A 175 12.96 -5.11 -7.88
CA HIS A 175 11.64 -5.31 -8.49
C HIS A 175 11.28 -4.17 -9.46
N PRO A 176 12.04 -4.01 -10.57
CA PRO A 176 11.86 -2.91 -11.51
C PRO A 176 10.51 -2.89 -12.22
N ASP A 177 9.71 -3.94 -12.10
CA ASP A 177 8.40 -4.12 -12.70
C ASP A 177 7.23 -3.72 -11.77
N VAL A 178 7.52 -3.26 -10.53
CA VAL A 178 6.51 -2.93 -9.53
C VAL A 178 6.31 -1.41 -9.44
N ASP A 179 5.07 -0.95 -9.63
CA ASP A 179 4.71 0.45 -9.42
C ASP A 179 4.61 0.76 -7.93
N ILE A 180 5.17 1.90 -7.53
CA ILE A 180 5.14 2.42 -6.15
C ILE A 180 4.22 3.64 -6.12
N TYR A 181 3.19 3.60 -5.30
CA TYR A 181 2.29 4.72 -5.03
C TYR A 181 2.55 5.26 -3.62
N CYS A 182 2.91 6.52 -3.50
CA CYS A 182 3.22 7.14 -2.20
C CYS A 182 2.58 8.50 -2.04
N GLY A 183 2.23 8.84 -0.80
CA GLY A 183 1.69 10.13 -0.45
C GLY A 183 2.72 11.26 -0.58
N ALA A 184 3.97 10.97 -0.17
CA ALA A 184 5.12 11.85 -0.38
C ALA A 184 6.43 11.06 -0.37
N VAL A 185 7.48 11.65 -0.96
CA VAL A 185 8.87 11.22 -0.83
C VAL A 185 9.58 12.24 0.05
N ASP A 186 10.19 11.75 1.14
CA ASP A 186 10.94 12.56 2.10
C ASP A 186 12.44 12.55 1.77
N ASP A 187 13.26 13.31 2.56
CA ASP A 187 14.62 13.63 2.16
C ASP A 187 15.58 12.43 2.19
N HIS A 188 15.61 11.69 3.31
CA HIS A 188 16.58 10.60 3.53
C HIS A 188 16.21 9.74 4.75
N LEU A 189 17.00 8.70 5.00
CA LEU A 189 16.98 7.94 6.26
C LEU A 189 18.05 8.43 7.23
N ASN A 190 17.67 8.57 8.51
CA ASN A 190 18.68 8.83 9.56
C ASN A 190 19.47 7.55 9.90
N GLU A 191 20.45 7.67 10.82
CA GLU A 191 21.31 6.57 11.30
C GLU A 191 20.55 5.36 11.87
N ASN A 192 19.33 5.57 12.36
CA ASN A 192 18.44 4.53 12.91
C ASN A 192 17.46 3.98 11.87
N GLY A 193 17.56 4.40 10.60
CA GLY A 193 16.69 3.95 9.51
C GLY A 193 15.29 4.57 9.52
N TYR A 194 15.07 5.67 10.26
CA TYR A 194 13.82 6.44 10.18
C TYR A 194 13.87 7.45 9.05
N ILE A 195 12.73 7.62 8.39
CA ILE A 195 12.54 8.64 7.35
C ILE A 195 12.59 10.03 7.98
N VAL A 196 13.30 10.97 7.34
CA VAL A 196 13.43 12.38 7.75
C VAL A 196 12.85 13.29 6.65
N PRO A 197 11.94 14.23 6.98
CA PRO A 197 11.39 14.55 8.31
C PRO A 197 10.44 13.48 8.86
N GLY A 198 9.86 12.62 8.02
CA GLY A 198 9.05 11.48 8.42
C GLY A 198 7.79 11.82 9.22
N LEU A 199 7.35 10.83 9.98
CA LEU A 199 6.24 10.92 10.94
C LEU A 199 6.45 10.04 12.18
N GLY A 200 7.69 9.56 12.41
CA GLY A 200 8.02 8.62 13.47
C GLY A 200 7.66 7.17 13.14
N ASP A 201 7.43 6.34 14.17
CA ASP A 201 6.98 4.96 13.99
C ASP A 201 5.47 4.93 13.70
N ALA A 202 5.12 4.59 12.44
CA ALA A 202 3.72 4.55 12.01
C ALA A 202 2.92 3.47 12.75
N GLY A 203 3.53 2.30 13.02
CA GLY A 203 2.87 1.21 13.72
C GLY A 203 2.50 1.61 15.15
N ASP A 204 3.43 2.17 15.90
CA ASP A 204 3.17 2.66 17.26
C ASP A 204 2.13 3.77 17.28
N ARG A 205 2.17 4.69 16.31
CA ARG A 205 1.18 5.77 16.20
C ARG A 205 -0.22 5.28 15.80
N ILE A 206 -0.31 4.24 14.93
CA ILE A 206 -1.60 3.63 14.55
C ILE A 206 -2.21 2.87 15.74
N PHE A 207 -1.39 2.14 16.50
CA PHE A 207 -1.88 1.21 17.52
C PHE A 207 -1.80 1.76 18.95
N GLY A 208 -1.11 2.88 19.15
CA GLY A 208 -0.93 3.47 20.49
C GLY A 208 -0.06 2.59 21.40
N THR A 209 1.01 2.02 20.86
CA THR A 209 1.88 1.05 21.57
C THR A 209 3.10 1.71 22.22
N LYS A 210 3.23 3.03 22.13
CA LYS A 210 4.19 3.87 22.88
C LYS A 210 3.49 5.02 23.54
#